data_dcf5421fb92da6411f7d71a30b936273
#
_entry.id   dcf5421fb92da6411f7d71a30b936273
#
_cell.length_a   1.000
_cell.length_b   1.000
_cell.length_c   1.000
_cell.angle_alpha   90.00
_cell.angle_beta   90.00
_cell.angle_gamma   90.00
#
_symmetry.space_group_name_H-M   'P 1'
#
loop_
_entity.id
_entity.type
_entity.pdbx_description
1 polymer ?
#
loop_
_entity_poly.entity_id
_entity_poly.type
_entity_poly.pdbx_seq_one_letter_code
_entity_poly.pdbx_strand_id
1 'polypeptide(L)'
;SSIAPYGAGEEKKDENSLPMPNTPYGISKLVAEKIHEVWQAKDKSRELTIVRPGIVYGKGEHGNMTRLYWSQKKRYFFYTGRKDTIKSSIYVKDLVHFFKYRMIDNDFAGVDIFNCTYEPACTIQETCETMQKATGMHHNVPLVPAGLLMFAAKIIGPLGGKKVGIHPDRVKKLMVSTNTCGKKLAASGFKFHYSFEESFRDWFRDCNEEGLR
;
A
#
# COMPACT_ATOMS: atom_id res chain seq x y z
N SER A 1 4.03 -12.61 0.38
CA SER A 1 2.76 -12.32 1.03
C SER A 1 2.29 -10.88 0.75
N SER A 2 1.56 -10.26 1.66
CA SER A 2 0.99 -8.91 1.59
C SER A 2 0.61 -8.46 3.00
N ILE A 3 0.34 -7.17 3.21
CA ILE A 3 -0.32 -6.69 4.45
C ILE A 3 -1.81 -7.08 4.52
N ALA A 4 -2.40 -7.60 3.45
CA ALA A 4 -3.82 -7.99 3.42
C ALA A 4 -4.26 -9.03 4.47
N PRO A 5 -3.42 -9.95 4.97
CA PRO A 5 -3.72 -10.79 6.13
C PRO A 5 -4.16 -10.05 7.39
N TYR A 6 -3.71 -8.82 7.61
CA TYR A 6 -4.13 -8.03 8.78
C TYR A 6 -5.57 -7.51 8.70
N GLY A 7 -6.17 -7.52 7.49
CA GLY A 7 -7.41 -6.79 7.23
C GLY A 7 -7.19 -5.27 7.11
N ALA A 8 -8.27 -4.55 6.91
CA ALA A 8 -8.25 -3.08 6.87
C ALA A 8 -8.77 -2.51 8.19
N GLY A 9 -8.16 -1.43 8.67
CA GLY A 9 -8.55 -0.77 9.93
C GLY A 9 -7.63 0.39 10.28
N GLU A 10 -8.04 1.18 11.26
CA GLU A 10 -7.29 2.36 11.73
C GLU A 10 -6.12 1.98 12.65
N GLU A 11 -6.25 0.85 13.33
CA GLU A 11 -5.23 0.37 14.26
C GLU A 11 -3.93 0.03 13.51
N LYS A 12 -2.80 0.51 14.04
CA LYS A 12 -1.47 0.23 13.49
C LYS A 12 -1.08 -1.23 13.75
N LYS A 13 -0.89 -2.00 12.68
CA LYS A 13 -0.53 -3.42 12.74
C LYS A 13 0.98 -3.61 12.53
N ASP A 14 1.59 -4.38 13.41
CA ASP A 14 2.97 -4.86 13.31
C ASP A 14 3.03 -6.37 13.01
N GLU A 15 4.22 -6.94 12.96
CA GLU A 15 4.44 -8.34 12.65
C GLU A 15 3.90 -9.31 13.72
N ASN A 16 3.68 -8.82 14.96
CA ASN A 16 3.10 -9.58 16.08
C ASN A 16 1.56 -9.48 16.11
N SER A 17 0.99 -8.57 15.34
CA SER A 17 -0.46 -8.37 15.30
C SER A 17 -1.16 -9.60 14.71
N LEU A 18 -2.26 -10.02 15.36
CA LEU A 18 -3.05 -11.15 14.92
C LEU A 18 -3.63 -10.90 13.52
N PRO A 19 -3.39 -11.77 12.53
CA PRO A 19 -4.02 -11.67 11.22
C PRO A 19 -5.54 -11.84 11.32
N MET A 20 -6.28 -10.91 10.74
CA MET A 20 -7.75 -10.93 10.66
C MET A 20 -8.20 -10.56 9.23
N PRO A 21 -7.89 -11.40 8.23
CA PRO A 21 -8.18 -11.09 6.84
C PRO A 21 -9.69 -11.03 6.58
N ASN A 22 -10.15 -9.97 5.92
CA ASN A 22 -11.55 -9.75 5.59
C ASN A 22 -11.85 -9.82 4.09
N THR A 23 -10.90 -10.36 3.31
CA THR A 23 -11.04 -10.55 1.86
C THR A 23 -10.51 -11.93 1.45
N PRO A 24 -11.05 -12.55 0.37
CA PRO A 24 -10.51 -13.81 -0.17
C PRO A 24 -9.02 -13.73 -0.49
N TYR A 25 -8.56 -12.60 -0.99
CA TYR A 25 -7.14 -12.33 -1.24
C TYR A 25 -6.31 -12.37 0.05
N GLY A 26 -6.73 -11.66 1.10
CA GLY A 26 -6.03 -11.68 2.40
C GLY A 26 -5.98 -13.08 3.01
N ILE A 27 -7.09 -13.83 2.92
CA ILE A 27 -7.18 -15.23 3.37
C ILE A 27 -6.19 -16.10 2.60
N SER A 28 -6.14 -16.01 1.26
CA SER A 28 -5.22 -16.80 0.44
C SER A 28 -3.76 -16.53 0.77
N LYS A 29 -3.41 -15.28 1.06
CA LYS A 29 -2.05 -14.92 1.49
C LYS A 29 -1.69 -15.46 2.86
N LEU A 30 -2.63 -15.42 3.82
CA LEU A 30 -2.42 -16.03 5.14
C LEU A 30 -2.24 -17.54 5.05
N VAL A 31 -3.05 -18.23 4.25
CA VAL A 31 -2.91 -19.68 4.02
C VAL A 31 -1.54 -20.01 3.42
N ALA A 32 -1.08 -19.22 2.43
CA ALA A 32 0.24 -19.40 1.84
C ALA A 32 1.36 -19.23 2.89
N GLU A 33 1.27 -18.24 3.79
CA GLU A 33 2.22 -18.10 4.90
C GLU A 33 2.27 -19.37 5.75
N LYS A 34 1.10 -19.87 6.16
CA LYS A 34 1.02 -21.08 7.02
C LYS A 34 1.57 -22.33 6.33
N ILE A 35 1.36 -22.49 5.04
CA ILE A 35 1.96 -23.60 4.26
C ILE A 35 3.50 -23.51 4.30
N HIS A 36 4.07 -22.32 4.12
CA HIS A 36 5.52 -22.13 4.17
C HIS A 36 6.09 -22.29 5.58
N GLU A 37 5.39 -21.84 6.62
CA GLU A 37 5.79 -22.07 8.03
C GLU A 37 5.84 -23.58 8.34
N VAL A 38 4.84 -24.37 7.90
CA VAL A 38 4.84 -25.83 8.05
C VAL A 38 5.98 -26.48 7.28
N TRP A 39 6.32 -25.98 6.09
CA TRP A 39 7.47 -26.46 5.32
C TRP A 39 8.78 -26.17 6.05
N GLN A 40 8.94 -24.97 6.60
CA GLN A 40 10.13 -24.59 7.37
C GLN A 40 10.28 -25.43 8.65
N ALA A 41 9.19 -25.66 9.38
CA ALA A 41 9.20 -26.39 10.63
C ALA A 41 9.63 -27.86 10.52
N LYS A 42 9.57 -28.46 9.32
CA LYS A 42 10.02 -29.83 9.06
C LYS A 42 11.54 -30.00 9.04
N ASP A 43 12.29 -28.90 8.90
CA ASP A 43 13.74 -28.92 8.84
C ASP A 43 14.30 -27.59 9.34
N LYS A 44 15.03 -27.65 10.45
CA LYS A 44 15.58 -26.45 11.12
C LYS A 44 16.67 -25.72 10.30
N SER A 45 17.24 -26.38 9.30
CA SER A 45 18.21 -25.75 8.38
C SER A 45 17.54 -24.81 7.36
N ARG A 46 16.22 -24.88 7.22
CA ARG A 46 15.49 -24.05 6.29
C ARG A 46 15.27 -22.65 6.85
N GLU A 47 15.51 -21.67 6.03
CA GLU A 47 15.27 -20.27 6.30
C GLU A 47 14.02 -19.80 5.57
N LEU A 48 13.15 -19.06 6.26
CA LEU A 48 11.91 -18.54 5.69
C LEU A 48 11.76 -17.06 6.03
N THR A 49 11.84 -16.20 5.04
CA THR A 49 11.44 -14.80 5.18
C THR A 49 10.05 -14.58 4.57
N ILE A 50 9.10 -14.17 5.39
CA ILE A 50 7.76 -13.77 4.95
C ILE A 50 7.73 -12.25 4.79
N VAL A 51 7.59 -11.80 3.56
CA VAL A 51 7.51 -10.38 3.23
C VAL A 51 6.04 -9.99 3.05
N ARG A 52 5.59 -9.02 3.85
CA ARG A 52 4.24 -8.41 3.79
C ARG A 52 4.34 -6.98 3.27
N PRO A 53 4.44 -6.78 1.95
CA PRO A 53 4.49 -5.43 1.40
C PRO A 53 3.15 -4.71 1.55
N GLY A 54 3.23 -3.38 1.76
CA GLY A 54 2.14 -2.45 1.53
C GLY A 54 1.76 -2.36 0.05
N ILE A 55 1.18 -1.24 -0.37
CA ILE A 55 0.94 -0.98 -1.78
C ILE A 55 2.30 -0.85 -2.48
N VAL A 56 2.64 -1.82 -3.33
CA VAL A 56 3.86 -1.75 -4.13
C VAL A 56 3.60 -0.84 -5.33
N TYR A 57 4.48 0.14 -5.55
CA TYR A 57 4.37 1.06 -6.67
C TYR A 57 5.71 1.27 -7.37
N GLY A 58 5.67 1.75 -8.61
CA GLY A 58 6.81 1.99 -9.47
C GLY A 58 6.46 1.78 -10.94
N LYS A 59 7.43 1.85 -11.84
CA LYS A 59 7.22 1.67 -13.28
C LYS A 59 6.56 0.33 -13.58
N GLY A 60 5.49 0.36 -14.38
CA GLY A 60 4.69 -0.82 -14.72
C GLY A 60 3.56 -1.12 -13.72
N GLU A 61 3.36 -0.29 -12.68
CA GLU A 61 2.20 -0.39 -11.81
C GLU A 61 0.96 0.14 -12.52
N HIS A 62 -0.05 -0.69 -12.71
CA HIS A 62 -1.34 -0.32 -13.34
C HIS A 62 -2.49 -0.28 -12.31
N GLY A 63 -2.15 -0.19 -11.03
CA GLY A 63 -3.08 -0.31 -9.92
C GLY A 63 -3.49 1.01 -9.29
N ASN A 64 -3.32 1.06 -7.95
CA ASN A 64 -3.88 2.14 -7.14
C ASN A 64 -3.14 3.47 -7.29
N MET A 65 -1.80 3.44 -7.32
CA MET A 65 -0.98 4.66 -7.37
C MET A 65 -1.03 5.31 -8.76
N THR A 66 -0.96 4.51 -9.82
CA THR A 66 -1.14 4.99 -11.20
C THR A 66 -2.52 5.61 -11.39
N ARG A 67 -3.59 4.95 -10.89
CA ARG A 67 -4.94 5.51 -10.96
C ARG A 67 -5.10 6.80 -10.15
N LEU A 68 -4.47 6.87 -8.98
CA LEU A 68 -4.44 8.07 -8.15
C LEU A 68 -3.77 9.23 -8.90
N TYR A 69 -2.61 8.99 -9.50
CA TYR A 69 -1.92 9.98 -10.32
C TYR A 69 -2.80 10.53 -11.46
N TRP A 70 -3.35 9.64 -12.28
CA TRP A 70 -4.15 10.06 -13.43
C TRP A 70 -5.45 10.75 -13.02
N SER A 71 -6.06 10.34 -11.90
CA SER A 71 -7.25 11.03 -11.39
C SER A 71 -6.94 12.45 -10.89
N GLN A 72 -5.76 12.67 -10.31
CA GLN A 72 -5.29 14.01 -9.98
C GLN A 72 -4.94 14.82 -11.23
N LYS A 73 -4.16 14.27 -12.14
CA LYS A 73 -3.76 14.93 -13.41
C LYS A 73 -4.98 15.39 -14.21
N LYS A 74 -6.04 14.59 -14.24
CA LYS A 74 -7.30 14.90 -14.90
C LYS A 74 -8.27 15.72 -14.02
N ARG A 75 -7.89 16.09 -12.79
CA ARG A 75 -8.63 16.94 -11.84
C ARG A 75 -10.02 16.43 -11.44
N TYR A 76 -10.25 15.11 -11.45
CA TYR A 76 -11.49 14.53 -10.92
C TYR A 76 -11.30 13.79 -9.58
N PHE A 77 -10.07 13.75 -9.05
CA PHE A 77 -9.82 13.19 -7.73
C PHE A 77 -10.32 14.12 -6.63
N PHE A 78 -10.89 13.56 -5.59
CA PHE A 78 -11.27 14.23 -4.36
C PHE A 78 -11.04 13.33 -3.15
N TYR A 79 -10.79 13.91 -1.99
CA TYR A 79 -10.70 13.16 -0.75
C TYR A 79 -12.09 12.74 -0.30
N THR A 80 -12.24 11.46 0.05
CA THR A 80 -13.50 10.83 0.42
C THR A 80 -13.69 10.89 1.94
N GLY A 81 -14.43 11.86 2.42
CA GLY A 81 -14.80 12.02 3.83
C GLY A 81 -13.68 12.50 4.75
N ARG A 82 -12.42 12.10 4.50
CA ARG A 82 -11.25 12.44 5.31
C ARG A 82 -9.97 12.46 4.45
N LYS A 83 -8.94 13.14 4.94
CA LYS A 83 -7.65 13.28 4.26
C LYS A 83 -6.53 12.44 4.91
N ASP A 84 -6.74 12.03 6.14
CA ASP A 84 -5.77 11.38 7.02
C ASP A 84 -5.81 9.84 6.93
N THR A 85 -6.55 9.27 5.95
CA THR A 85 -6.55 7.83 5.70
C THR A 85 -5.14 7.35 5.36
N ILE A 86 -4.61 6.42 6.14
CA ILE A 86 -3.26 5.87 5.93
C ILE A 86 -3.32 4.75 4.87
N LYS A 87 -2.37 4.79 3.94
CA LYS A 87 -2.19 3.77 2.92
C LYS A 87 -0.72 3.35 2.89
N SER A 88 -0.38 2.36 3.71
CA SER A 88 0.98 1.82 3.76
C SER A 88 1.45 1.37 2.38
N SER A 89 2.63 1.82 1.97
CA SER A 89 3.16 1.58 0.63
C SER A 89 4.67 1.42 0.64
N ILE A 90 5.21 0.85 -0.43
CA ILE A 90 6.66 0.70 -0.65
C ILE A 90 6.98 0.85 -2.13
N TYR A 91 8.11 1.47 -2.43
CA TYR A 91 8.63 1.57 -3.77
C TYR A 91 9.20 0.22 -4.23
N VAL A 92 8.92 -0.17 -5.47
CA VAL A 92 9.32 -1.48 -5.99
C VAL A 92 10.83 -1.69 -5.96
N LYS A 93 11.64 -0.65 -6.25
CA LYS A 93 13.10 -0.77 -6.24
C LYS A 93 13.64 -1.00 -4.82
N ASP A 94 13.05 -0.34 -3.81
CA ASP A 94 13.41 -0.58 -2.40
C ASP A 94 12.96 -1.98 -1.94
N LEU A 95 11.81 -2.46 -2.40
CA LEU A 95 11.37 -3.83 -2.10
C LEU A 95 12.32 -4.87 -2.70
N VAL A 96 12.76 -4.69 -3.95
CA VAL A 96 13.76 -5.56 -4.60
C VAL A 96 15.11 -5.48 -3.87
N HIS A 97 15.52 -4.28 -3.46
CA HIS A 97 16.73 -4.09 -2.66
C HIS A 97 16.63 -4.80 -1.31
N PHE A 98 15.46 -4.79 -0.66
CA PHE A 98 15.24 -5.55 0.57
C PHE A 98 15.38 -7.07 0.34
N PHE A 99 14.85 -7.60 -0.77
CA PHE A 99 15.07 -9.02 -1.10
C PHE A 99 16.55 -9.35 -1.24
N LYS A 100 17.32 -8.53 -1.96
CA LYS A 100 18.77 -8.70 -2.07
C LYS A 100 19.44 -8.67 -0.70
N TYR A 101 19.18 -7.64 0.10
CA TYR A 101 19.71 -7.51 1.45
C TYR A 101 19.42 -8.74 2.30
N ARG A 102 18.18 -9.25 2.26
CA ARG A 102 17.75 -10.37 3.09
C ARG A 102 18.31 -11.71 2.63
N MET A 103 18.47 -11.91 1.34
CA MET A 103 18.92 -13.19 0.76
C MET A 103 20.45 -13.32 0.63
N ILE A 104 21.17 -12.20 0.57
CA ILE A 104 22.61 -12.20 0.24
C ILE A 104 23.42 -11.55 1.35
N ASP A 105 22.98 -10.41 1.86
CA ASP A 105 23.79 -9.55 2.71
C ASP A 105 23.49 -9.75 4.22
N ASN A 106 22.52 -10.58 4.58
CA ASN A 106 22.07 -10.72 5.96
C ASN A 106 21.69 -12.16 6.29
N ASP A 107 22.53 -12.82 7.08
CA ASP A 107 22.29 -14.18 7.58
C ASP A 107 21.20 -14.18 8.65
N PHE A 108 20.35 -15.19 8.63
CA PHE A 108 19.32 -15.42 9.65
C PHE A 108 18.99 -16.91 9.76
N ALA A 109 18.24 -17.30 10.76
CA ALA A 109 17.79 -18.67 10.95
C ALA A 109 16.30 -18.71 11.30
N GLY A 110 15.63 -19.79 10.88
CA GLY A 110 14.22 -20.00 11.19
C GLY A 110 13.24 -19.18 10.35
N VAL A 111 12.21 -18.64 11.00
CA VAL A 111 11.15 -17.85 10.34
C VAL A 111 11.28 -16.39 10.75
N ASP A 112 11.28 -15.52 9.78
CA ASP A 112 11.25 -14.07 10.01
C ASP A 112 10.19 -13.41 9.14
N ILE A 113 9.43 -12.45 9.71
CA ILE A 113 8.33 -11.75 9.03
C ILE A 113 8.66 -10.26 9.01
N PHE A 114 8.49 -9.61 7.87
CA PHE A 114 8.70 -8.18 7.69
C PHE A 114 7.52 -7.50 7.01
N ASN A 115 7.01 -6.47 7.65
CA ASN A 115 6.14 -5.50 7.00
C ASN A 115 6.99 -4.54 6.16
N CYS A 116 6.91 -4.67 4.84
CA CYS A 116 7.68 -3.83 3.94
C CYS A 116 6.86 -2.60 3.55
N THR A 117 7.06 -1.52 4.30
CA THR A 117 6.41 -0.22 4.11
C THR A 117 7.30 0.89 4.64
N TYR A 118 7.15 2.11 4.12
CA TYR A 118 7.78 3.29 4.71
C TYR A 118 7.29 3.53 6.14
N GLU A 119 8.16 4.06 7.00
CA GLU A 119 7.85 4.41 8.39
C GLU A 119 8.29 5.87 8.66
N PRO A 120 7.38 6.76 9.05
CA PRO A 120 5.94 6.52 9.21
C PRO A 120 5.23 6.25 7.88
N ALA A 121 4.12 5.50 7.93
CA ALA A 121 3.27 5.31 6.77
C ALA A 121 2.51 6.60 6.44
N CYS A 122 2.46 6.96 5.16
CA CYS A 122 1.87 8.22 4.70
C CYS A 122 0.34 8.16 4.63
N THR A 123 -0.27 9.30 4.92
CA THR A 123 -1.69 9.54 4.67
C THR A 123 -1.97 9.69 3.17
N ILE A 124 -3.24 9.60 2.79
CA ILE A 124 -3.65 9.85 1.40
C ILE A 124 -3.35 11.30 0.98
N GLN A 125 -3.44 12.27 1.92
CA GLN A 125 -3.10 13.65 1.64
C GLN A 125 -1.61 13.79 1.35
N GLU A 126 -0.74 13.30 2.23
CA GLU A 126 0.71 13.34 2.03
C GLU A 126 1.12 12.62 0.73
N THR A 127 0.48 11.50 0.42
CA THR A 127 0.72 10.77 -0.83
C THR A 127 0.37 11.62 -2.05
N CYS A 128 -0.80 12.29 -2.05
CA CYS A 128 -1.22 13.16 -3.14
C CYS A 128 -0.29 14.37 -3.31
N GLU A 129 0.04 15.04 -2.22
CA GLU A 129 0.92 16.22 -2.23
C GLU A 129 2.34 15.87 -2.68
N THR A 130 2.89 14.75 -2.19
CA THR A 130 4.21 14.26 -2.61
C THR A 130 4.21 13.90 -4.11
N MET A 131 3.17 13.22 -4.58
CA MET A 131 3.02 12.87 -5.99
C MET A 131 2.92 14.13 -6.87
N GLN A 132 2.16 15.14 -6.45
CA GLN A 132 2.06 16.41 -7.16
C GLN A 132 3.42 17.11 -7.22
N LYS A 133 4.10 17.23 -6.09
CA LYS A 133 5.43 17.85 -5.99
C LYS A 133 6.44 17.14 -6.89
N ALA A 134 6.46 15.82 -6.88
CA ALA A 134 7.40 15.02 -7.66
C ALA A 134 7.17 15.10 -9.18
N THR A 135 5.93 15.39 -9.61
CA THR A 135 5.54 15.38 -11.04
C THR A 135 5.17 16.75 -11.58
N GLY A 136 5.41 17.84 -10.81
CA GLY A 136 5.15 19.21 -11.23
C GLY A 136 3.67 19.59 -11.33
N MET A 137 2.78 18.85 -10.68
CA MET A 137 1.36 19.20 -10.62
C MET A 137 1.10 20.21 -9.49
N HIS A 138 0.28 21.20 -9.74
CA HIS A 138 -0.09 22.23 -8.77
C HIS A 138 -1.60 22.49 -8.82
N HIS A 139 -2.36 21.80 -7.98
CA HIS A 139 -3.80 22.07 -7.84
C HIS A 139 -4.31 21.58 -6.48
N ASN A 140 -5.33 22.25 -5.99
CA ASN A 140 -6.00 21.84 -4.77
C ASN A 140 -6.91 20.63 -5.03
N VAL A 141 -6.83 19.65 -4.14
CA VAL A 141 -7.71 18.48 -4.15
C VAL A 141 -8.85 18.75 -3.14
N PRO A 142 -10.13 18.75 -3.60
CA PRO A 142 -11.26 19.03 -2.71
C PRO A 142 -11.53 17.86 -1.76
N LEU A 143 -12.07 18.16 -0.59
CA LEU A 143 -12.64 17.19 0.33
C LEU A 143 -14.15 17.12 0.14
N VAL A 144 -14.67 15.95 -0.15
CA VAL A 144 -16.12 15.72 -0.24
C VAL A 144 -16.60 14.99 1.02
N PRO A 145 -17.54 15.56 1.79
CA PRO A 145 -18.06 14.96 3.00
C PRO A 145 -18.63 13.56 2.78
N ALA A 146 -18.35 12.63 3.70
CA ALA A 146 -18.79 11.25 3.61
C ALA A 146 -20.32 11.10 3.47
N GLY A 147 -21.08 11.91 4.19
CA GLY A 147 -22.55 11.90 4.12
C GLY A 147 -23.08 12.20 2.73
N LEU A 148 -22.50 13.18 2.04
CA LEU A 148 -22.87 13.55 0.67
C LEU A 148 -22.56 12.41 -0.32
N LEU A 149 -21.39 11.78 -0.19
CA LEU A 149 -20.99 10.65 -1.02
C LEU A 149 -21.86 9.41 -0.80
N MET A 150 -22.20 9.12 0.45
CA MET A 150 -23.08 8.02 0.79
C MET A 150 -24.51 8.25 0.29
N PHE A 151 -25.01 9.48 0.35
CA PHE A 151 -26.31 9.85 -0.21
C PHE A 151 -26.31 9.70 -1.75
N ALA A 152 -25.31 10.26 -2.43
CA ALA A 152 -25.14 10.09 -3.87
C ALA A 152 -25.02 8.63 -4.28
N ALA A 153 -24.26 7.81 -3.54
CA ALA A 153 -24.12 6.38 -3.80
C ALA A 153 -25.42 5.59 -3.64
N LYS A 154 -26.30 6.00 -2.72
CA LYS A 154 -27.64 5.37 -2.57
C LYS A 154 -28.56 5.68 -3.74
N ILE A 155 -28.48 6.87 -4.32
CA ILE A 155 -29.32 7.28 -5.46
C ILE A 155 -28.81 6.69 -6.77
N ILE A 156 -27.50 6.82 -7.02
CA ILE A 156 -26.89 6.41 -8.29
C ILE A 156 -26.61 4.89 -8.33
N GLY A 157 -26.41 4.24 -7.18
CA GLY A 157 -26.11 2.83 -7.07
C GLY A 157 -27.09 1.92 -7.80
N PRO A 158 -28.41 2.06 -7.61
CA PRO A 158 -29.44 1.29 -8.33
C PRO A 158 -29.50 1.56 -9.84
N LEU A 159 -29.13 2.79 -10.26
CA LEU A 159 -29.22 3.27 -11.64
C LEU A 159 -27.99 2.94 -12.51
N GLY A 160 -27.10 2.03 -12.06
CA GLY A 160 -25.90 1.65 -12.80
C GLY A 160 -24.58 2.02 -12.14
N GLY A 161 -24.60 2.32 -10.86
CA GLY A 161 -23.46 2.75 -10.05
C GLY A 161 -22.25 1.81 -10.08
N LYS A 162 -22.44 0.54 -10.43
CA LYS A 162 -21.32 -0.41 -10.67
C LYS A 162 -20.45 0.00 -11.86
N LYS A 163 -21.05 0.55 -12.93
CA LYS A 163 -20.31 1.05 -14.11
C LYS A 163 -19.64 2.39 -13.84
N VAL A 164 -20.25 3.24 -13.01
CA VAL A 164 -19.70 4.57 -12.65
C VAL A 164 -18.71 4.50 -11.49
N GLY A 165 -18.61 3.34 -10.81
CA GLY A 165 -17.65 3.14 -9.70
C GLY A 165 -18.08 3.78 -8.38
N ILE A 166 -19.28 4.36 -8.28
CA ILE A 166 -19.83 4.96 -7.08
C ILE A 166 -20.76 3.93 -6.42
N HIS A 167 -20.18 3.07 -5.57
CA HIS A 167 -20.91 2.11 -4.75
C HIS A 167 -20.61 2.35 -3.27
N PRO A 168 -21.58 2.25 -2.33
CA PRO A 168 -21.37 2.52 -0.91
C PRO A 168 -20.17 1.79 -0.30
N ASP A 169 -19.97 0.51 -0.64
CA ASP A 169 -18.85 -0.27 -0.11
C ASP A 169 -17.49 0.22 -0.63
N ARG A 170 -17.44 0.77 -1.84
CA ARG A 170 -16.23 1.34 -2.41
C ARG A 170 -15.87 2.64 -1.72
N VAL A 171 -16.87 3.49 -1.45
CA VAL A 171 -16.70 4.72 -0.66
C VAL A 171 -16.17 4.37 0.73
N LYS A 172 -16.76 3.41 1.42
CA LYS A 172 -16.29 2.94 2.74
C LYS A 172 -14.84 2.46 2.68
N LYS A 173 -14.47 1.64 1.69
CA LYS A 173 -13.08 1.15 1.54
C LYS A 173 -12.06 2.26 1.33
N LEU A 174 -12.42 3.35 0.66
CA LEU A 174 -11.53 4.50 0.48
C LEU A 174 -11.26 5.25 1.80
N MET A 175 -12.22 5.22 2.73
CA MET A 175 -12.14 5.90 4.03
C MET A 175 -11.43 5.09 5.12
N VAL A 176 -11.21 3.79 4.93
CA VAL A 176 -10.58 2.92 5.92
C VAL A 176 -9.08 2.80 5.65
N SER A 177 -8.29 2.94 6.71
CA SER A 177 -6.83 2.83 6.63
C SER A 177 -6.35 1.39 6.42
N THR A 178 -5.14 1.27 5.86
CA THR A 178 -4.31 0.07 5.92
C THR A 178 -3.03 0.46 6.64
N ASN A 179 -3.15 0.65 7.95
CA ASN A 179 -2.09 1.20 8.79
C ASN A 179 -1.16 0.08 9.27
N THR A 180 0.03 0.01 8.68
CA THR A 180 1.01 -1.06 8.97
C THR A 180 2.33 -0.45 9.42
N CYS A 181 2.92 -1.02 10.46
CA CYS A 181 4.17 -0.58 11.07
C CYS A 181 5.38 -1.12 10.30
N GLY A 182 6.23 -0.24 9.80
CA GLY A 182 7.51 -0.57 9.14
C GLY A 182 8.73 -0.52 10.06
N LYS A 183 8.55 -0.35 11.38
CA LYS A 183 9.66 -0.16 12.32
C LYS A 183 10.64 -1.31 12.35
N LYS A 184 10.17 -2.56 12.26
CA LYS A 184 11.05 -3.73 12.23
C LYS A 184 11.98 -3.70 11.03
N LEU A 185 11.47 -3.36 9.84
CA LEU A 185 12.28 -3.20 8.65
C LEU A 185 13.33 -2.09 8.83
N ALA A 186 12.91 -0.92 9.33
CA ALA A 186 13.82 0.19 9.60
C ALA A 186 14.91 -0.15 10.64
N ALA A 187 14.58 -0.97 11.65
CA ALA A 187 15.50 -1.39 12.72
C ALA A 187 16.40 -2.58 12.32
N SER A 188 16.13 -3.27 11.21
CA SER A 188 16.89 -4.46 10.78
C SER A 188 18.29 -4.16 10.23
N GLY A 189 18.69 -2.90 10.10
CA GLY A 189 19.90 -2.48 9.41
C GLY A 189 19.68 -2.22 7.90
N PHE A 190 18.53 -2.60 7.35
CA PHE A 190 18.16 -2.26 5.98
C PHE A 190 18.05 -0.74 5.80
N LYS A 191 18.62 -0.22 4.73
CA LYS A 191 18.53 1.20 4.39
C LYS A 191 17.77 1.36 3.08
N PHE A 192 16.70 2.14 3.12
CA PHE A 192 16.00 2.53 1.89
C PHE A 192 16.93 3.35 1.00
N HIS A 193 16.94 3.09 -0.29
CA HIS A 193 17.65 3.89 -1.28
C HIS A 193 16.92 5.18 -1.62
N TYR A 194 15.59 5.18 -1.45
CA TYR A 194 14.73 6.30 -1.77
C TYR A 194 13.88 6.70 -0.56
N SER A 195 13.84 7.98 -0.24
CA SER A 195 12.75 8.54 0.55
C SER A 195 11.43 8.43 -0.21
N PHE A 196 10.32 8.64 0.47
CA PHE A 196 8.99 8.58 -0.16
C PHE A 196 8.86 9.58 -1.33
N GLU A 197 9.41 10.79 -1.22
CA GLU A 197 9.41 11.78 -2.30
C GLU A 197 10.35 11.40 -3.45
N GLU A 198 11.57 10.97 -3.14
CA GLU A 198 12.55 10.56 -4.15
C GLU A 198 12.05 9.38 -4.98
N SER A 199 11.29 8.46 -4.38
CA SER A 199 10.73 7.32 -5.09
C SER A 199 9.73 7.71 -6.18
N PHE A 200 8.90 8.74 -5.95
CA PHE A 200 8.00 9.27 -6.98
C PHE A 200 8.75 10.03 -8.08
N ARG A 201 9.79 10.77 -7.73
CA ARG A 201 10.65 11.45 -8.71
C ARG A 201 11.38 10.45 -9.61
N ASP A 202 11.91 9.38 -9.00
CA ASP A 202 12.60 8.33 -9.72
C ASP A 202 11.63 7.56 -10.64
N TRP A 203 10.44 7.22 -10.14
CA TRP A 203 9.40 6.60 -10.97
C TRP A 203 8.97 7.50 -12.13
N PHE A 204 8.83 8.80 -11.92
CA PHE A 204 8.47 9.75 -12.95
C PHE A 204 9.54 9.82 -14.05
N ARG A 205 10.83 9.86 -13.67
CA ARG A 205 11.96 9.77 -14.60
C ARG A 205 11.97 8.46 -15.39
N ASP A 206 11.74 7.32 -14.73
CA ASP A 206 11.66 6.01 -15.38
C ASP A 206 10.55 5.94 -16.46
N CYS A 207 9.54 6.78 -16.32
CA CYS A 207 8.44 6.94 -17.27
C CYS A 207 8.65 8.09 -18.28
N ASN A 208 9.89 8.55 -18.47
CA ASN A 208 10.27 9.67 -19.36
C ASN A 208 9.51 10.97 -19.07
N GLU A 209 9.09 11.17 -17.81
CA GLU A 209 8.33 12.34 -17.34
C GLU A 209 6.98 12.57 -18.06
N GLU A 210 6.46 11.55 -18.76
CA GLU A 210 5.16 11.62 -19.45
C GLU A 210 3.98 11.36 -18.50
N GLY A 211 4.23 10.67 -17.39
CA GLY A 211 3.26 10.32 -16.36
C GLY A 211 3.56 9.00 -15.69
N LEU A 212 3.06 8.81 -14.47
CA LEU A 212 3.27 7.56 -13.72
C LEU A 212 2.48 6.41 -14.35
N ARG A 213 3.17 5.34 -14.76
CA ARG A 213 2.60 4.13 -15.40
C ARG A 213 3.51 2.92 -15.23
#